data_67369245642119cc511eb65ccce47b99
#
_entry.id   67369245642119cc511eb65ccce47b99
#
_cell.length_a   1.000
_cell.length_b   1.000
_cell.length_c   1.000
_cell.angle_alpha   90.00
_cell.angle_beta   90.00
_cell.angle_gamma   90.00
#
_symmetry.space_group_name_H-M   'P 1'
#
loop_
_entity.id
_entity.type
_entity.pdbx_description
1 polymer ?
#
loop_
_entity_poly.entity_id
_entity_poly.type
_entity_poly.pdbx_seq_one_letter_code
_entity_poly.pdbx_strand_id
1 'polypeptide(L)'
;MKTFFWYDYETFGLSPKTQRIAQFAGIRTDENLNIIDEHMFYCRPTYDCLPSPEACSITGITPQICEKNGLIEKTFISKINKEFSVPETCIVGYNSISFDDEFTRYTLFRNFLDPYAWHWQNGNSRWDIL
;
A
#
# COMPACT_ATOMS: atom_id res chain seq x y z
N MET A 1 3.36 14.00 -17.29
CA MET A 1 2.59 14.82 -16.36
C MET A 1 2.93 14.44 -14.94
N LYS A 2 3.27 15.41 -14.13
CA LYS A 2 3.56 15.18 -12.71
C LYS A 2 2.28 14.99 -11.93
N THR A 3 2.26 13.96 -11.08
CA THR A 3 1.10 13.68 -10.22
C THR A 3 1.56 13.36 -8.80
N PHE A 4 0.65 13.56 -7.86
CA PHE A 4 0.77 13.03 -6.51
C PHE A 4 -0.07 11.77 -6.41
N PHE A 5 0.45 10.76 -5.70
CA PHE A 5 -0.32 9.57 -5.35
C PHE A 5 -0.39 9.49 -3.83
N TRP A 6 -1.54 9.80 -3.27
CA TRP A 6 -1.82 9.82 -1.84
C TRP A 6 -2.31 8.46 -1.43
N TYR A 7 -1.67 7.82 -0.45
CA TYR A 7 -2.07 6.47 -0.08
C TYR A 7 -2.00 6.22 1.41
N ASP A 8 -2.71 5.19 1.82
CA ASP A 8 -2.73 4.70 3.19
C ASP A 8 -3.02 3.20 3.19
N TYR A 9 -2.46 2.49 4.16
CA TYR A 9 -2.74 1.09 4.41
C TYR A 9 -3.45 0.91 5.73
N GLU A 10 -4.37 -0.06 5.77
CA GLU A 10 -4.78 -0.73 6.99
C GLU A 10 -4.10 -2.08 7.02
N THR A 11 -3.56 -2.48 8.18
CA THR A 11 -2.74 -3.67 8.32
C THR A 11 -3.29 -4.61 9.38
N PHE A 12 -2.88 -5.87 9.33
CA PHE A 12 -3.26 -6.87 10.32
C PHE A 12 -2.39 -6.85 11.58
N GLY A 13 -1.44 -5.94 11.68
CA GLY A 13 -0.56 -5.79 12.83
C GLY A 13 0.47 -4.70 12.58
N LEU A 14 1.35 -4.46 13.55
CA LEU A 14 2.26 -3.31 13.54
C LEU A 14 3.62 -3.58 12.90
N SER A 15 4.04 -4.84 12.79
CA SER A 15 5.38 -5.14 12.27
C SER A 15 5.34 -5.39 10.76
N PRO A 16 5.97 -4.51 9.95
CA PRO A 16 6.02 -4.72 8.50
C PRO A 16 6.71 -6.01 8.09
N LYS A 17 7.64 -6.49 8.91
CA LYS A 17 8.40 -7.71 8.63
C LYS A 17 7.56 -8.98 8.74
N THR A 18 6.66 -9.03 9.72
CA THR A 18 5.93 -10.25 10.06
C THR A 18 4.43 -10.17 9.77
N GLN A 19 3.88 -8.97 9.64
CA GLN A 19 2.47 -8.77 9.40
C GLN A 19 2.18 -8.44 7.93
N ARG A 20 0.90 -8.41 7.59
CA ARG A 20 0.43 -8.22 6.21
C ARG A 20 -0.50 -7.03 6.11
N ILE A 21 -0.60 -6.48 4.90
CA ILE A 21 -1.53 -5.41 4.58
C ILE A 21 -2.94 -6.00 4.45
N ALA A 22 -3.93 -5.31 5.02
CA ALA A 22 -5.34 -5.70 4.93
C ALA A 22 -6.09 -4.91 3.86
N GLN A 23 -5.78 -3.62 3.74
CA GLN A 23 -6.48 -2.71 2.82
C GLN A 23 -5.53 -1.65 2.30
N PHE A 24 -5.69 -1.31 1.04
CA PHE A 24 -5.05 -0.16 0.39
C PHE A 24 -6.09 0.83 -0.06
N ALA A 25 -5.85 2.11 0.20
CA ALA A 25 -6.61 3.22 -0.36
C ALA A 25 -5.64 4.21 -0.98
N GLY A 26 -5.91 4.65 -2.20
CA GLY A 26 -5.05 5.58 -2.91
C GLY A 26 -5.81 6.52 -3.81
N ILE A 27 -5.33 7.76 -3.91
CA ILE A 27 -5.90 8.79 -4.74
C ILE A 27 -4.78 9.44 -5.54
N ARG A 28 -4.94 9.51 -6.85
CA ARG A 28 -4.02 10.25 -7.72
C ARG A 28 -4.58 11.63 -7.98
N THR A 29 -3.75 12.66 -7.79
CA THR A 29 -4.12 14.03 -8.10
C THR A 29 -3.08 14.65 -9.05
N ASP A 30 -3.48 15.70 -9.75
CA ASP A 30 -2.53 16.55 -10.47
C ASP A 30 -1.82 17.51 -9.48
N GLU A 31 -0.99 18.40 -10.02
CA GLU A 31 -0.24 19.37 -9.21
C GLU A 31 -1.16 20.41 -8.54
N ASN A 32 -2.37 20.57 -9.02
CA ASN A 32 -3.38 21.48 -8.46
C ASN A 32 -4.35 20.78 -7.52
N LEU A 33 -4.05 19.53 -7.16
CA LEU A 33 -4.85 18.71 -6.26
C LEU A 33 -6.23 18.31 -6.80
N ASN A 34 -6.39 18.34 -8.13
CA ASN A 34 -7.59 17.80 -8.76
C ASN A 34 -7.48 16.26 -8.80
N ILE A 35 -8.52 15.57 -8.38
CA ILE A 35 -8.55 14.11 -8.36
C ILE A 35 -8.62 13.59 -9.78
N ILE A 36 -7.66 12.73 -10.15
CA ILE A 36 -7.61 12.06 -11.44
C ILE A 36 -8.15 10.64 -11.34
N ASP A 37 -7.82 9.94 -10.25
CA ASP A 37 -8.11 8.52 -10.10
C ASP A 37 -8.19 8.13 -8.63
N GLU A 38 -8.98 7.09 -8.32
CA GLU A 38 -9.16 6.60 -6.96
C GLU A 38 -9.14 5.09 -6.96
N HIS A 39 -8.51 4.49 -5.93
CA HIS A 39 -8.39 3.06 -5.77
C HIS A 39 -8.64 2.62 -4.34
N MET A 40 -9.27 1.48 -4.17
CA MET A 40 -9.38 0.80 -2.88
C MET A 40 -9.39 -0.71 -3.12
N PHE A 41 -8.49 -1.42 -2.46
CA PHE A 41 -8.40 -2.88 -2.54
C PHE A 41 -8.25 -3.47 -1.15
N TYR A 42 -8.94 -4.59 -0.89
CA TYR A 42 -8.62 -5.47 0.23
C TYR A 42 -7.60 -6.51 -0.22
N CYS A 43 -6.76 -6.94 0.71
CA CYS A 43 -5.81 -8.03 0.48
C CYS A 43 -6.27 -9.27 1.24
N ARG A 44 -6.36 -10.39 0.53
CA ARG A 44 -6.68 -11.67 1.16
C ARG A 44 -5.54 -12.06 2.10
N PRO A 45 -5.82 -12.47 3.35
CA PRO A 45 -4.77 -12.91 4.28
C PRO A 45 -4.02 -14.11 3.72
N THR A 46 -2.69 -14.11 3.88
CA THR A 46 -1.87 -15.28 3.55
C THR A 46 -1.95 -16.31 4.68
N TYR A 47 -1.70 -17.58 4.36
CA TYR A 47 -1.83 -18.66 5.34
C TYR A 47 -0.79 -18.59 6.46
N ASP A 48 0.30 -17.87 6.26
CA ASP A 48 1.35 -17.68 7.25
C ASP A 48 1.16 -16.45 8.13
N CYS A 49 0.06 -15.73 7.95
CA CYS A 49 -0.26 -14.51 8.70
C CYS A 49 -1.31 -14.82 9.76
N LEU A 50 -1.00 -14.49 11.01
CA LEU A 50 -1.98 -14.50 12.10
C LEU A 50 -2.36 -13.04 12.36
N PRO A 51 -3.53 -12.58 11.90
CA PRO A 51 -3.96 -11.21 12.15
C PRO A 51 -4.09 -10.91 13.63
N SER A 52 -3.64 -9.69 14.02
CA SER A 52 -3.79 -9.22 15.39
C SER A 52 -5.25 -8.89 15.68
N PRO A 53 -5.87 -9.44 16.71
CA PRO A 53 -7.23 -9.05 17.10
C PRO A 53 -7.36 -7.55 17.41
N GLU A 54 -6.30 -6.97 17.99
CA GLU A 54 -6.27 -5.54 18.29
C GLU A 54 -6.32 -4.70 17.02
N ALA A 55 -5.53 -5.08 16.00
CA ALA A 55 -5.54 -4.39 14.72
C ALA A 55 -6.92 -4.47 14.07
N CYS A 56 -7.55 -5.63 14.06
CA CYS A 56 -8.89 -5.82 13.53
C CYS A 56 -9.93 -4.95 14.25
N SER A 57 -9.79 -4.82 15.57
CA SER A 57 -10.68 -3.99 16.38
C SER A 57 -10.52 -2.49 16.06
N ILE A 58 -9.27 -2.04 15.87
CA ILE A 58 -8.97 -0.63 15.57
C ILE A 58 -9.43 -0.25 14.17
N THR A 59 -9.15 -1.09 13.18
CA THR A 59 -9.44 -0.77 11.78
C THR A 59 -10.87 -1.08 11.38
N GLY A 60 -11.54 -1.97 12.11
CA GLY A 60 -12.84 -2.51 11.72
C GLY A 60 -12.78 -3.52 10.59
N ILE A 61 -11.59 -3.89 10.13
CA ILE A 61 -11.40 -4.82 9.01
C ILE A 61 -11.01 -6.18 9.59
N THR A 62 -11.83 -7.20 9.30
CA THR A 62 -11.60 -8.56 9.77
C THR A 62 -10.95 -9.41 8.69
N PRO A 63 -10.25 -10.50 9.06
CA PRO A 63 -9.72 -11.44 8.07
C PRO A 63 -10.83 -12.00 7.16
N GLN A 64 -12.04 -12.17 7.67
CA GLN A 64 -13.18 -12.70 6.93
C GLN A 64 -13.61 -11.72 5.81
N ILE A 65 -13.61 -10.42 6.09
CA ILE A 65 -13.90 -9.39 5.07
C ILE A 65 -12.86 -9.47 3.96
N CYS A 66 -11.59 -9.56 4.31
CA CYS A 66 -10.49 -9.63 3.35
C CYS A 66 -10.47 -10.95 2.58
N GLU A 67 -10.84 -12.05 3.23
CA GLU A 67 -10.96 -13.36 2.57
C GLU A 67 -12.05 -13.33 1.50
N LYS A 68 -13.18 -12.70 1.79
CA LYS A 68 -14.32 -12.64 0.88
C LYS A 68 -14.12 -11.63 -0.26
N ASN A 69 -13.56 -10.46 0.02
CA ASN A 69 -13.53 -9.33 -0.91
C ASN A 69 -12.12 -9.01 -1.41
N GLY A 70 -11.09 -9.67 -0.88
CA GLY A 70 -9.71 -9.32 -1.15
C GLY A 70 -9.12 -10.00 -2.36
N LEU A 71 -8.10 -9.35 -2.90
CA LEU A 71 -7.23 -9.93 -3.93
C LEU A 71 -6.15 -10.78 -3.24
N ILE A 72 -5.67 -11.81 -3.92
CA ILE A 72 -4.48 -12.51 -3.44
C ILE A 72 -3.30 -11.54 -3.41
N GLU A 73 -2.37 -11.74 -2.48
CA GLU A 73 -1.31 -10.77 -2.19
C GLU A 73 -0.50 -10.39 -3.44
N LYS A 74 -0.18 -11.34 -4.29
CA LYS A 74 0.57 -11.08 -5.53
C LYS A 74 -0.15 -10.10 -6.45
N THR A 75 -1.44 -10.30 -6.66
CA THR A 75 -2.26 -9.42 -7.49
C THR A 75 -2.43 -8.05 -6.82
N PHE A 76 -2.67 -8.05 -5.51
CA PHE A 76 -2.83 -6.84 -4.72
C PHE A 76 -1.61 -5.93 -4.86
N ILE A 77 -0.42 -6.45 -4.55
CA ILE A 77 0.78 -5.61 -4.57
C ILE A 77 1.22 -5.25 -6.00
N SER A 78 0.92 -6.11 -6.99
CA SER A 78 1.23 -5.81 -8.38
C SER A 78 0.42 -4.63 -8.89
N LYS A 79 -0.85 -4.52 -8.50
CA LYS A 79 -1.69 -3.36 -8.84
C LYS A 79 -1.17 -2.08 -8.20
N ILE A 80 -0.76 -2.15 -6.93
CA ILE A 80 -0.19 -1.02 -6.21
C ILE A 80 1.14 -0.59 -6.85
N ASN A 81 2.01 -1.54 -7.14
CA ASN A 81 3.29 -1.27 -7.78
C ASN A 81 3.12 -0.59 -9.14
N LYS A 82 2.12 -0.99 -9.91
CA LYS A 82 1.79 -0.38 -11.19
C LYS A 82 1.42 1.10 -11.02
N GLU A 83 0.60 1.41 -10.01
CA GLU A 83 0.21 2.79 -9.73
C GLU A 83 1.39 3.62 -9.23
N PHE A 84 2.18 3.08 -8.30
CA PHE A 84 3.35 3.78 -7.79
C PHE A 84 4.41 4.02 -8.87
N SER A 85 4.52 3.13 -9.83
CA SER A 85 5.56 3.17 -10.87
C SER A 85 5.21 4.04 -12.08
N VAL A 86 4.04 4.65 -12.11
CA VAL A 86 3.71 5.65 -13.14
C VAL A 86 4.77 6.74 -13.10
N PRO A 87 5.39 7.11 -14.25
CA PRO A 87 6.47 8.11 -14.27
C PRO A 87 6.04 9.46 -13.68
N GLU A 88 6.99 10.15 -13.07
CA GLU A 88 6.81 11.47 -12.47
C GLU A 88 5.75 11.50 -11.36
N THR A 89 5.64 10.41 -10.60
CA THR A 89 4.76 10.31 -9.43
C THR A 89 5.52 10.63 -8.16
N CYS A 90 4.96 11.52 -7.35
CA CYS A 90 5.35 11.71 -5.95
C CYS A 90 4.39 10.90 -5.08
N ILE A 91 4.89 9.86 -4.43
CA ILE A 91 4.09 9.00 -3.56
C ILE A 91 4.05 9.65 -2.18
N VAL A 92 2.85 9.99 -1.71
CA VAL A 92 2.63 10.77 -0.48
C VAL A 92 1.90 9.94 0.55
N GLY A 93 2.40 9.99 1.79
CA GLY A 93 1.76 9.35 2.92
C GLY A 93 1.97 10.13 4.21
N TYR A 94 1.34 9.68 5.27
CA TYR A 94 1.51 10.23 6.61
C TYR A 94 2.21 9.19 7.49
N ASN A 95 3.37 9.52 8.03
CA ASN A 95 4.25 8.60 8.75
C ASN A 95 4.64 7.39 7.90
N SER A 96 4.70 7.58 6.57
CA SER A 96 4.84 6.48 5.62
C SER A 96 6.25 5.92 5.56
N ILE A 97 7.27 6.74 5.76
CA ILE A 97 8.67 6.29 5.69
C ILE A 97 8.94 5.18 6.70
N SER A 98 8.41 5.30 7.91
CA SER A 98 8.67 4.34 8.98
C SER A 98 7.62 3.22 9.06
N PHE A 99 6.52 3.31 8.32
CA PHE A 99 5.43 2.33 8.41
C PHE A 99 4.97 1.83 7.04
N ASP A 100 4.20 2.64 6.30
CA ASP A 100 3.55 2.20 5.05
C ASP A 100 4.57 1.80 3.98
N ASP A 101 5.64 2.58 3.82
CA ASP A 101 6.69 2.28 2.85
C ASP A 101 7.37 0.95 3.17
N GLU A 102 7.57 0.64 4.44
CA GLU A 102 8.15 -0.62 4.86
C GLU A 102 7.22 -1.80 4.56
N PHE A 103 5.91 -1.66 4.79
CA PHE A 103 4.94 -2.67 4.39
C PHE A 103 4.96 -2.89 2.87
N THR A 104 5.07 -1.83 2.09
CA THR A 104 5.20 -1.91 0.64
C THR A 104 6.43 -2.71 0.24
N ARG A 105 7.59 -2.39 0.82
CA ARG A 105 8.86 -3.05 0.49
C ARG A 105 8.84 -4.53 0.83
N TYR A 106 8.42 -4.90 2.04
CA TYR A 106 8.37 -6.31 2.42
C TYR A 106 7.39 -7.10 1.57
N THR A 107 6.25 -6.50 1.22
CA THR A 107 5.25 -7.16 0.39
C THR A 107 5.76 -7.36 -1.03
N LEU A 108 6.41 -6.37 -1.62
CA LEU A 108 7.04 -6.49 -2.93
C LEU A 108 8.11 -7.58 -2.93
N PHE A 109 8.98 -7.58 -1.93
CA PHE A 109 10.06 -8.55 -1.81
C PHE A 109 9.52 -9.99 -1.73
N ARG A 110 8.50 -10.22 -0.91
CA ARG A 110 7.90 -11.56 -0.79
C ARG A 110 7.30 -12.07 -2.10
N ASN A 111 6.92 -11.15 -2.98
CA ASN A 111 6.28 -11.48 -4.26
C ASN A 111 7.23 -11.35 -5.45
N PHE A 112 8.55 -11.32 -5.19
CA PHE A 112 9.61 -11.28 -6.20
C PHE A 112 9.57 -10.04 -7.10
N LEU A 113 9.13 -8.92 -6.55
CA LEU A 113 9.16 -7.62 -7.20
C LEU A 113 10.21 -6.74 -6.52
N ASP A 114 10.75 -5.76 -7.27
CA ASP A 114 11.76 -4.85 -6.73
C ASP A 114 11.15 -3.98 -5.64
N PRO A 115 11.68 -4.03 -4.40
CA PRO A 115 11.10 -3.31 -3.28
C PRO A 115 11.39 -1.81 -3.26
N TYR A 116 12.31 -1.31 -4.11
CA TYR A 116 12.78 0.08 -4.04
C TYR A 116 12.51 0.90 -5.29
N ALA A 117 12.37 0.28 -6.46
CA ALA A 117 12.31 0.99 -7.74
C ALA A 117 11.16 2.01 -7.82
N TRP A 118 10.02 1.71 -7.22
CA TRP A 118 8.80 2.51 -7.31
C TRP A 118 8.98 3.95 -6.80
N HIS A 119 9.89 4.18 -5.86
CA HIS A 119 10.00 5.50 -5.23
C HIS A 119 11.16 6.36 -5.75
N TRP A 120 11.93 5.87 -6.74
CA TRP A 120 13.03 6.66 -7.26
C TRP A 120 13.21 6.58 -8.78
N GLN A 121 12.74 5.53 -9.45
CA GLN A 121 12.88 5.39 -10.90
C GLN A 121 11.90 6.29 -11.66
N ASN A 122 12.23 6.64 -12.89
CA ASN A 122 11.36 7.35 -13.83
C ASN A 122 10.88 8.72 -13.32
N GLY A 123 11.71 9.41 -12.55
CA GLY A 123 11.37 10.71 -11.99
C GLY A 123 10.47 10.64 -10.76
N ASN A 124 10.29 9.46 -10.19
CA ASN A 124 9.46 9.27 -9.00
C ASN A 124 10.18 9.70 -7.74
N SER A 125 9.39 10.06 -6.75
CA SER A 125 9.86 10.44 -5.42
C SER A 125 8.80 10.03 -4.39
N ARG A 126 9.13 10.20 -3.11
CA ARG A 126 8.17 9.96 -2.03
C ARG A 126 8.23 11.13 -1.05
N TRP A 127 7.11 11.39 -0.39
CA TRP A 127 6.98 12.47 0.56
C TRP A 127 6.15 11.98 1.75
N ASP A 128 6.77 12.05 2.92
CA ASP A 128 6.09 11.78 4.20
C ASP A 128 5.75 13.14 4.82
N ILE A 129 4.47 13.42 4.95
CA ILE A 129 3.98 14.71 5.41
C ILE A 129 3.94 14.86 6.94
N LEU A 130 4.39 13.84 7.69
CA LEU A 130 4.52 13.94 9.14
C LEU A 130 5.64 14.92 9.55
#